data_83e3b94b0718dd90629b992a35c9c99a
#
_entry.id   83e3b94b0718dd90629b992a35c9c99a
#
_cell.length_a   1.000
_cell.length_b   1.000
_cell.length_c   1.000
_cell.angle_alpha   90.00
_cell.angle_beta   90.00
_cell.angle_gamma   90.00
#
_symmetry.space_group_name_H-M   'P 1'
#
loop_
_entity.id
_entity.type
_entity.pdbx_description
1 polymer ?
#
loop_
_entity_poly.entity_id
_entity_poly.type
_entity_poly.pdbx_seq_one_letter_code
_entity_poly.pdbx_strand_id
1 'polypeptide(L)' 'MKYQFRAKDLKTEEWVTGDLAYVKSMSFRKSDGCRVRTIKPMIVAHNIHGGMLYITSRHFIDENTLELISNGTENQI' A
#
# COMPACT_ATOMS: atom_id res chain seq x y z
N MET A 1 -11.84 0.91 14.29
CA MET A 1 -11.60 2.06 13.45
C MET A 1 -10.54 1.74 12.44
N LYS A 2 -10.82 1.93 11.19
CA LYS A 2 -9.90 1.62 10.15
C LYS A 2 -9.60 2.84 9.33
N TYR A 3 -8.34 3.03 8.98
CA TYR A 3 -7.97 4.06 8.05
C TYR A 3 -7.80 3.42 6.68
N GLN A 4 -8.28 4.07 5.67
CA GLN A 4 -8.09 3.63 4.31
C GLN A 4 -7.27 4.64 3.56
N PHE A 5 -6.46 4.16 2.66
CA PHE A 5 -5.61 4.99 1.84
C PHE A 5 -5.91 4.71 0.39
N ARG A 6 -5.63 5.66 -0.46
CA ARG A 6 -5.70 5.42 -1.89
C ARG A 6 -4.48 6.03 -2.55
N ALA A 7 -4.09 5.44 -3.64
CA ALA A 7 -2.96 5.91 -4.41
C ALA A 7 -3.03 5.29 -5.79
N LYS A 8 -2.18 5.77 -6.69
CA LYS A 8 -2.11 5.19 -8.01
C LYS A 8 -1.12 4.05 -8.04
N ASP A 9 -1.51 2.97 -8.67
CA ASP A 9 -0.66 1.82 -8.88
C ASP A 9 0.49 2.23 -9.79
N LEU A 10 1.71 1.84 -9.46
CA LEU A 10 2.86 2.23 -10.23
C LEU A 10 2.85 1.69 -11.65
N LYS A 11 2.22 0.55 -11.87
CA LYS A 11 2.21 -0.04 -13.19
C LYS A 11 1.04 0.38 -14.03
N THR A 12 -0.14 0.38 -13.45
CA THR A 12 -1.35 0.62 -14.22
C THR A 12 -1.82 2.05 -14.16
N GLU A 13 -1.31 2.79 -13.19
CA GLU A 13 -1.73 4.17 -12.95
C GLU A 13 -3.18 4.29 -12.57
N GLU A 14 -3.80 3.20 -12.18
CA GLU A 14 -5.17 3.22 -11.71
C GLU A 14 -5.21 3.48 -10.22
N TRP A 15 -6.27 4.10 -9.74
CA TRP A 15 -6.42 4.35 -8.32
C TRP A 15 -6.79 3.06 -7.60
N VAL A 16 -6.07 2.76 -6.53
CA VAL A 16 -6.36 1.61 -5.68
C VAL A 16 -6.56 2.08 -4.26
N THR A 17 -7.41 1.39 -3.53
CA THR A 17 -7.70 1.72 -2.13
C THR A 17 -7.47 0.51 -1.25
N GLY A 18 -7.15 0.75 -0.03
CA GLY A 18 -6.95 -0.32 0.95
C GLY A 18 -6.07 0.15 2.10
N ASP A 19 -5.47 -0.81 2.77
CA ASP A 19 -4.57 -0.51 3.87
C ASP A 19 -3.19 -0.19 3.34
N LEU A 20 -2.51 0.71 4.03
CA LEU A 20 -1.15 1.07 3.64
C LEU A 20 -0.18 0.15 4.36
N ALA A 21 0.76 -0.38 3.62
CA ALA A 21 1.84 -1.19 4.16
C ALA A 21 3.16 -0.78 3.54
N TYR A 22 4.24 -1.04 4.24
CA TYR A 22 5.56 -0.75 3.72
C TYR A 22 6.34 -2.04 3.62
N VAL A 23 6.99 -2.24 2.49
CA VAL A 23 7.77 -3.44 2.23
C VAL A 23 9.22 -3.07 2.19
N LYS A 24 10.03 -3.77 2.96
CA LYS A 24 11.46 -3.59 2.93
C LYS A 24 12.02 -4.44 1.81
N SER A 25 12.86 -3.83 1.00
CA SER A 25 13.49 -4.52 -0.10
C SER A 25 14.98 -4.26 -0.05
N MET A 26 15.76 -5.21 -0.50
CA MET A 26 17.20 -5.04 -0.58
C MET A 26 17.62 -5.19 -2.03
N SER A 27 18.47 -4.31 -2.45
CA SER A 27 19.04 -4.40 -3.80
C SER A 27 20.53 -4.07 -3.72
N PHE A 28 21.23 -4.30 -4.81
CA PHE A 28 22.63 -3.99 -4.88
C PHE A 28 22.82 -2.81 -5.81
N ARG A 29 23.67 -1.88 -5.41
CA ARG A 29 23.97 -0.74 -6.26
C ARG A 29 24.93 -1.20 -7.34
N LYS A 30 24.64 -0.86 -8.57
CA LYS A 30 25.46 -1.31 -9.67
C LYS A 30 26.85 -0.70 -9.69
N SER A 31 26.98 0.49 -9.15
CA SER A 31 28.24 1.21 -9.23
C SER A 31 29.31 0.62 -8.31
N ASP A 32 28.94 0.11 -7.15
CA ASP A 32 29.92 -0.37 -6.20
C ASP A 32 29.52 -1.68 -5.55
N GLY A 33 28.42 -2.25 -5.90
CA GLY A 33 27.97 -3.52 -5.33
C GLY A 33 27.46 -3.43 -3.90
N CYS A 34 27.29 -2.24 -3.36
CA CYS A 34 26.84 -2.10 -1.99
C CYS A 34 25.37 -2.45 -1.87
N ARG A 35 25.03 -3.00 -0.71
CA ARG A 35 23.62 -3.27 -0.43
C ARG A 35 22.91 -1.99 -0.15
N VAL A 36 21.75 -1.84 -0.73
CA VAL A 36 20.89 -0.70 -0.48
C VAL A 36 19.56 -1.23 0.02
N ARG A 37 19.12 -0.71 1.16
CA ARG A 37 17.78 -1.03 1.67
C ARG A 37 16.84 0.02 1.18
N THR A 38 15.71 -0.43 0.65
CA THR A 38 14.67 0.49 0.24
C THR A 38 13.38 0.08 0.93
N ILE A 39 12.55 1.06 1.23
CA ILE A 39 11.23 0.83 1.80
C ILE A 39 10.24 1.35 0.77
N LYS A 40 9.36 0.48 0.32
CA LYS A 40 8.38 0.86 -0.69
C LYS A 40 6.99 0.78 -0.12
N PRO A 41 6.17 1.79 -0.35
CA PRO A 41 4.78 1.75 0.11
C PRO A 41 3.94 0.90 -0.83
N MET A 42 2.94 0.24 -0.30
CA MET A 42 1.99 -0.49 -1.09
C MET A 42 0.61 -0.40 -0.48
N ILE A 43 -0.40 -0.53 -1.30
CA ILE A 43 -1.77 -0.63 -0.85
C ILE A 43 -2.15 -2.10 -0.90
N VAL A 44 -2.72 -2.56 0.20
CA VAL A 44 -3.13 -3.95 0.33
C VAL A 44 -4.64 -3.97 0.47
N ALA A 45 -5.30 -4.64 -0.44
CA ALA A 45 -6.74 -4.79 -0.38
C ALA A 45 -7.07 -6.08 0.36
N HIS A 46 -8.05 -5.99 1.23
CA HIS A 46 -8.47 -7.12 2.03
C HIS A 46 -9.92 -7.44 1.75
N ASN A 47 -10.27 -8.68 1.97
CA ASN A 47 -11.65 -9.10 1.89
C ASN A 47 -11.92 -10.05 3.04
N ILE A 48 -13.15 -10.06 3.55
CA ILE A 48 -13.52 -10.96 4.62
C ILE A 48 -14.42 -12.03 4.02
N HIS A 49 -14.04 -13.28 4.22
CA HIS A 49 -14.81 -14.37 3.71
C HIS A 49 -14.85 -15.48 4.77
N GLY A 50 -16.04 -15.89 5.13
CA GLY A 50 -16.18 -16.94 6.15
C GLY A 50 -15.61 -16.54 7.48
N GLY A 51 -15.63 -15.27 7.81
CA GLY A 51 -15.07 -14.80 9.08
C GLY A 51 -13.57 -14.64 9.09
N MET A 52 -12.90 -14.93 7.99
CA MET A 52 -11.45 -14.76 7.91
C MET A 52 -11.10 -13.62 6.98
N LEU A 53 -10.02 -12.94 7.32
CA LEU A 53 -9.54 -11.84 6.52
C LEU A 53 -8.51 -12.35 5.53
N TYR A 54 -8.71 -12.06 4.27
CA TYR A 54 -7.79 -12.47 3.22
C TYR A 54 -7.25 -11.25 2.50
N ILE A 55 -5.99 -11.30 2.12
CA ILE A 55 -5.41 -10.29 1.27
C ILE A 55 -5.76 -10.67 -0.16
N THR A 56 -6.52 -9.81 -0.82
CA THR A 56 -6.96 -10.09 -2.18
C THR A 56 -6.02 -9.50 -3.22
N SER A 57 -5.35 -8.40 -2.91
CA SER A 57 -4.41 -7.82 -3.86
C SER A 57 -3.39 -6.95 -3.16
N ARG A 58 -2.26 -6.77 -3.81
CA ARG A 58 -1.20 -5.91 -3.33
C ARG A 58 -0.75 -5.06 -4.49
N HIS A 59 -0.62 -3.76 -4.25
CA HIS A 59 -0.23 -2.83 -5.31
C HIS A 59 0.88 -1.92 -4.82
N PHE A 60 2.01 -1.95 -5.50
CA PHE A 60 3.03 -0.94 -5.24
C PHE A 60 2.52 0.37 -5.83
N ILE A 61 2.68 1.45 -5.10
CA ILE A 61 2.02 2.69 -5.44
C ILE A 61 3.02 3.82 -5.64
N ASP A 62 2.56 4.85 -6.32
CA ASP A 62 3.28 6.09 -6.44
C ASP A 62 3.01 6.89 -5.17
N GLU A 63 4.03 7.05 -4.34
CA GLU A 63 3.89 7.71 -3.06
C GLU A 63 3.42 9.14 -3.18
N ASN A 64 3.67 9.80 -4.31
CA ASN A 64 3.23 11.16 -4.52
C ASN A 64 1.72 11.26 -4.68
N THR A 65 1.06 10.15 -4.94
CA THR A 65 -0.39 10.15 -5.10
C THR A 65 -1.10 9.62 -3.85
N LEU A 66 -0.35 9.26 -2.83
CA LEU A 66 -0.93 8.65 -1.63
C LEU A 66 -1.80 9.64 -0.88
N GLU A 67 -3.01 9.25 -0.59
CA GLU A 67 -3.95 10.06 0.15
C GLU A 67 -4.62 9.24 1.23
N LEU A 68 -4.82 9.82 2.38
CA LEU A 68 -5.62 9.19 3.41
C LEU A 68 -7.09 9.48 3.12
N ILE A 69 -7.87 8.43 2.90
CA ILE A 69 -9.28 8.59 2.75
C ILE A 69 -9.81 8.44 4.15
N SER A 70 -10.24 9.46 4.75
CA SER A 70 -10.73 9.38 6.07
C SER A 70 -11.64 8.21 6.23
N ASN A 71 -11.56 7.54 7.34
CA ASN A 71 -12.44 6.48 7.54
C ASN A 71 -13.73 7.04 7.96
N GLY A 72 -14.44 7.45 7.19
CA GLY A 72 -15.66 8.11 7.44
C GLY A 72 -16.48 7.66 8.61
N THR A 73 -16.21 6.52 9.11
CA THR A 73 -17.07 6.05 10.12
C THR A 73 -16.97 6.80 11.37
N GLU A 74 -15.83 7.33 11.65
CA GLU A 74 -15.75 8.03 12.85
C GLU A 74 -16.54 9.23 12.75
N ASN A 75 -16.92 9.63 11.62
CA ASN A 75 -17.66 10.80 11.50
C ASN A 75 -19.01 10.63 11.89
N GLN A 76 -19.42 9.45 12.02
CA GLN A 76 -20.73 9.29 12.28
C GLN A 76 -21.05 9.39 13.60
N ILE A 77 -20.33 9.67 14.41
CA ILE A 77 -20.70 9.68 15.73
C ILE A 77 -21.74 10.65 16.11
#